data_2516521b4ad054d171f193a71afc494b
#
_entry.id   2516521b4ad054d171f193a71afc494b
#
_cell.length_a   1.000
_cell.length_b   1.000
_cell.length_c   1.000
_cell.angle_alpha   90.00
_cell.angle_beta   90.00
_cell.angle_gamma   90.00
#
_symmetry.space_group_name_H-M   'P 1'
#
loop_
_entity.id
_entity.type
_entity.pdbx_description
1 polymer ?
#
loop_
_entity_poly.entity_id
_entity_poly.type
_entity_poly.pdbx_seq_one_letter_code
_entity_poly.pdbx_strand_id
1 'polypeptide(L)'
;LEEASPELKSTLLNYVDLRSANREVAPAIISSMEKRAAVTLSHAEVDDAIDRSTLLRLSYALLAAVVLFSVYSVVSPKKVWPSIIRIFAPGSDVSVSTQTAFLSVDPGDTKVLAREFLTVTTDLSGEVPEDVTLLYTTADQQFVDEAVPMREVEAGLKRYRCILKGNGGEGLLQGLSYRIVAGDASTKTYNVTVAQPPSATVDELRYSFPDYMELPLERPTGSNIDTWEGTKIEIAATVNMAVESAKLQFSDEAEFPARCEEIRMKVGGGGTTVTGLWQPIIREDGTYPQFYRVQCRTKDGATDPTPAVHSIQIRPDEKPDVSTLQPRGDMEVAANATVPLLINASDPDFRLSRVVLQIKNGTQTLTPRVIYTGADVEQRVLHELDIAGLNAKPGDVITWWAEAHDNRRVETASRTLLDANRSSTPRLKFIVQA
;
A
#
# COMPACT_ATOMS: atom_id res chain seq x y z
N LEU A 1 24.12 -17.21 81.07
CA LEU A 1 23.91 -17.28 82.50
C LEU A 1 24.74 -18.42 83.13
N GLU A 2 24.90 -19.59 82.52
CA GLU A 2 25.61 -20.73 83.00
C GLU A 2 27.15 -20.54 83.07
N GLU A 3 27.72 -19.76 82.16
CA GLU A 3 29.15 -19.47 82.12
C GLU A 3 29.57 -18.35 83.07
N ALA A 4 28.64 -17.46 83.45
CA ALA A 4 28.92 -16.32 84.27
C ALA A 4 28.82 -16.60 85.77
N SER A 5 28.23 -17.76 86.21
CA SER A 5 28.06 -18.07 87.67
C SER A 5 28.03 -19.59 87.92
N PRO A 6 29.18 -20.23 88.06
CA PRO A 6 29.27 -21.70 88.24
C PRO A 6 28.55 -22.22 89.48
N GLU A 7 28.35 -21.38 90.49
CA GLU A 7 27.59 -21.77 91.72
C GLU A 7 26.13 -21.93 91.51
N LEU A 8 25.56 -21.18 90.51
CA LEU A 8 24.13 -21.26 90.12
C LEU A 8 23.81 -22.61 89.49
N LYS A 9 24.74 -23.19 88.73
CA LYS A 9 24.55 -24.45 88.04
C LYS A 9 24.35 -25.64 88.99
N SER A 10 25.15 -25.70 90.01
CA SER A 10 25.08 -26.80 90.98
C SER A 10 23.83 -26.68 91.88
N THR A 11 23.44 -25.48 92.27
CA THR A 11 22.33 -25.28 93.19
C THR A 11 20.98 -25.42 92.55
N LEU A 12 20.78 -24.84 91.33
CA LEU A 12 19.54 -24.94 90.53
C LEU A 12 19.34 -26.34 89.97
N LEU A 13 20.39 -26.98 89.42
CA LEU A 13 20.28 -28.31 88.88
C LEU A 13 19.98 -29.34 89.98
N ASN A 14 20.63 -29.23 91.12
CA ASN A 14 20.34 -30.09 92.27
C ASN A 14 18.92 -29.90 92.84
N TYR A 15 18.38 -28.65 92.77
CA TYR A 15 17.00 -28.37 93.19
C TYR A 15 16.01 -28.94 92.23
N VAL A 16 16.20 -28.73 90.89
CA VAL A 16 15.31 -29.24 89.81
C VAL A 16 15.39 -30.77 89.79
N ASP A 17 16.55 -31.36 89.95
CA ASP A 17 16.75 -32.82 89.95
C ASP A 17 16.09 -33.47 91.16
N LEU A 18 16.18 -32.85 92.37
CA LEU A 18 15.50 -33.32 93.58
C LEU A 18 13.96 -33.20 93.46
N ARG A 19 13.44 -32.18 92.77
CA ARG A 19 12.01 -31.99 92.58
C ARG A 19 11.46 -32.90 91.48
N SER A 20 12.24 -33.25 90.52
CA SER A 20 11.83 -34.14 89.40
C SER A 20 12.03 -35.63 89.80
N ALA A 21 12.96 -35.96 90.69
CA ALA A 21 13.15 -37.30 91.17
C ALA A 21 12.09 -37.60 92.26
N ASN A 22 11.16 -38.47 92.00
CA ASN A 22 10.04 -38.91 92.83
C ASN A 22 10.55 -39.70 94.04
N ARG A 23 11.44 -39.11 94.90
CA ARG A 23 12.02 -39.69 96.14
C ARG A 23 11.47 -38.96 97.32
N GLU A 24 11.07 -39.72 98.36
CA GLU A 24 10.67 -39.18 99.67
C GLU A 24 11.85 -38.47 100.35
N VAL A 25 11.90 -37.17 100.16
CA VAL A 25 12.91 -36.32 100.87
C VAL A 25 12.16 -35.44 101.85
N ALA A 26 12.70 -35.32 103.07
CA ALA A 26 12.11 -34.59 104.19
C ALA A 26 11.83 -33.14 103.75
N PRO A 27 10.57 -32.61 103.98
CA PRO A 27 10.10 -31.28 103.47
C PRO A 27 11.01 -30.12 103.88
N ALA A 28 11.72 -30.27 105.01
CA ALA A 28 12.74 -29.29 105.51
C ALA A 28 13.94 -29.11 104.59
N ILE A 29 14.34 -30.17 103.91
CA ILE A 29 15.51 -30.12 102.96
C ILE A 29 15.12 -29.43 101.71
N ILE A 30 13.95 -29.75 101.18
CA ILE A 30 13.41 -29.10 99.93
C ILE A 30 13.20 -27.59 100.12
N SER A 31 12.62 -27.18 101.29
CA SER A 31 12.42 -25.78 101.59
C SER A 31 13.69 -24.98 101.81
N SER A 32 14.75 -25.63 102.37
CA SER A 32 16.06 -24.99 102.57
C SER A 32 16.79 -24.78 101.19
N MET A 33 16.68 -25.75 100.30
CA MET A 33 17.25 -25.66 98.93
C MET A 33 16.50 -24.66 98.08
N GLU A 34 15.20 -24.63 98.24
CA GLU A 34 14.35 -23.61 97.57
C GLU A 34 14.71 -22.18 97.95
N LYS A 35 14.87 -21.95 99.27
CA LYS A 35 15.35 -20.64 99.75
C LYS A 35 16.74 -20.28 99.25
N ARG A 36 17.69 -21.25 99.27
CA ARG A 36 19.02 -21.02 98.69
C ARG A 36 18.98 -20.74 97.21
N ALA A 37 18.28 -21.54 96.45
CA ALA A 37 18.10 -21.30 95.00
C ALA A 37 17.48 -19.93 94.71
N ALA A 38 16.46 -19.52 95.46
CA ALA A 38 15.82 -18.23 95.33
C ALA A 38 16.75 -17.05 95.65
N VAL A 39 17.55 -17.16 96.73
CA VAL A 39 18.53 -16.12 97.10
C VAL A 39 19.66 -16.03 96.05
N THR A 40 20.16 -17.15 95.59
CA THR A 40 21.21 -17.18 94.54
C THR A 40 20.65 -16.60 93.19
N LEU A 41 19.38 -16.87 92.86
CA LEU A 41 18.74 -16.31 91.67
C LEU A 41 18.51 -14.81 91.79
N SER A 42 18.17 -14.31 93.04
CA SER A 42 17.93 -12.88 93.24
C SER A 42 19.17 -12.01 93.16
N HIS A 43 20.33 -12.60 93.32
CA HIS A 43 21.68 -11.97 93.24
C HIS A 43 22.31 -12.17 91.86
N ALA A 44 21.71 -12.91 90.94
CA ALA A 44 22.17 -13.02 89.58
C ALA A 44 21.82 -11.77 88.77
N GLU A 45 22.81 -10.92 88.56
CA GLU A 45 22.65 -9.76 87.65
C GLU A 45 22.56 -10.27 86.23
N VAL A 46 21.32 -10.22 85.66
CA VAL A 46 21.03 -10.63 84.28
C VAL A 46 21.76 -9.72 83.29
N ASP A 47 22.14 -8.54 83.70
CA ASP A 47 22.82 -7.54 82.88
C ASP A 47 24.24 -7.89 82.49
N ASP A 48 24.91 -8.78 83.27
CA ASP A 48 26.30 -9.24 82.96
C ASP A 48 26.40 -10.41 81.98
N ALA A 49 25.27 -11.01 81.64
CA ALA A 49 25.24 -12.16 80.69
C ALA A 49 25.23 -11.76 79.25
N ILE A 50 25.03 -10.46 78.93
CA ILE A 50 25.01 -9.93 77.54
C ILE A 50 26.31 -9.18 77.28
N ASP A 51 27.24 -9.78 76.52
CA ASP A 51 28.49 -9.11 76.10
C ASP A 51 28.15 -7.89 75.18
N ARG A 52 27.92 -6.79 75.92
CA ARG A 52 27.61 -5.51 75.24
C ARG A 52 28.75 -5.04 74.34
N SER A 53 29.98 -5.48 74.58
CA SER A 53 31.14 -5.11 73.77
C SER A 53 31.05 -5.66 72.34
N THR A 54 30.59 -6.90 72.22
CA THR A 54 30.41 -7.55 70.91
C THR A 54 29.24 -6.94 70.17
N LEU A 55 28.10 -6.63 70.82
CA LEU A 55 26.97 -5.94 70.25
C LEU A 55 27.34 -4.50 69.76
N LEU A 56 28.07 -3.74 70.57
CA LEU A 56 28.58 -2.43 70.19
C LEU A 56 29.55 -2.48 69.02
N ARG A 57 30.47 -3.44 68.97
CA ARG A 57 31.37 -3.62 67.81
C ARG A 57 30.59 -3.98 66.52
N LEU A 58 29.58 -4.86 66.58
CA LEU A 58 28.72 -5.20 65.45
C LEU A 58 27.88 -4.02 65.01
N SER A 59 27.34 -3.21 65.95
CA SER A 59 26.54 -2.01 65.58
C SER A 59 27.44 -0.94 64.93
N TYR A 60 28.65 -0.70 65.39
CA TYR A 60 29.60 0.20 64.72
C TYR A 60 30.06 -0.34 63.36
N ALA A 61 30.29 -1.64 63.23
CA ALA A 61 30.61 -2.27 61.95
C ALA A 61 29.43 -2.10 60.95
N LEU A 62 28.16 -2.29 61.41
CA LEU A 62 26.96 -2.07 60.61
C LEU A 62 26.82 -0.60 60.23
N LEU A 63 27.02 0.32 61.16
CA LEU A 63 26.97 1.75 60.90
C LEU A 63 28.01 2.16 59.83
N ALA A 64 29.24 1.68 59.98
CA ALA A 64 30.31 1.93 59.02
C ALA A 64 29.97 1.37 57.63
N ALA A 65 29.37 0.17 57.55
CA ALA A 65 28.90 -0.41 56.29
C ALA A 65 27.78 0.41 55.65
N VAL A 66 26.81 0.92 56.44
CA VAL A 66 25.73 1.80 55.95
C VAL A 66 26.27 3.14 55.45
N VAL A 67 27.24 3.74 56.17
CA VAL A 67 27.88 5.00 55.74
C VAL A 67 28.66 4.78 54.45
N LEU A 68 29.46 3.71 54.33
CA LEU A 68 30.21 3.38 53.11
C LEU A 68 29.24 3.12 51.93
N PHE A 69 28.16 2.40 52.18
CA PHE A 69 27.13 2.17 51.16
C PHE A 69 26.45 3.47 50.73
N SER A 70 26.16 4.39 51.67
CA SER A 70 25.59 5.68 51.37
C SER A 70 26.51 6.55 50.53
N VAL A 71 27.80 6.61 50.91
CA VAL A 71 28.82 7.33 50.14
C VAL A 71 28.98 6.72 48.74
N TYR A 72 29.04 5.40 48.65
CA TYR A 72 29.12 4.69 47.37
C TYR A 72 27.88 4.98 46.52
N SER A 73 26.68 5.01 47.09
CA SER A 73 25.41 5.30 46.39
C SER A 73 25.36 6.74 45.82
N VAL A 74 26.03 7.71 46.48
CA VAL A 74 26.07 9.10 46.03
C VAL A 74 27.17 9.33 44.96
N VAL A 75 28.31 8.69 45.12
CA VAL A 75 29.47 8.88 44.24
C VAL A 75 29.40 7.99 42.99
N SER A 76 28.67 6.87 43.06
CA SER A 76 28.55 5.93 41.93
C SER A 76 27.64 6.50 40.83
N PRO A 77 28.10 6.58 39.58
CA PRO A 77 27.27 6.99 38.44
C PRO A 77 26.15 5.98 38.11
N LYS A 78 26.22 4.77 38.66
CA LYS A 78 25.24 3.70 38.43
C LYS A 78 24.23 3.59 39.56
N LYS A 79 22.94 3.52 39.24
CA LYS A 79 21.88 3.30 40.24
C LYS A 79 22.00 1.92 40.85
N VAL A 80 22.30 1.86 42.15
CA VAL A 80 22.60 0.62 42.87
C VAL A 80 21.34 -0.23 43.14
N TRP A 81 20.17 0.41 43.27
CA TRP A 81 18.89 -0.25 43.54
C TRP A 81 18.49 -1.34 42.54
N PRO A 82 18.58 -1.13 41.23
CA PRO A 82 18.28 -2.20 40.28
C PRO A 82 19.14 -3.45 40.41
N SER A 83 20.42 -3.27 40.80
CA SER A 83 21.34 -4.40 41.01
C SER A 83 20.98 -5.21 42.25
N ILE A 84 20.54 -4.55 43.31
CA ILE A 84 20.09 -5.20 44.56
C ILE A 84 18.81 -5.98 44.33
N ILE A 85 17.83 -5.39 43.63
CA ILE A 85 16.54 -6.05 43.32
C ILE A 85 16.78 -7.32 42.48
N ARG A 86 17.72 -7.28 41.54
CA ARG A 86 18.05 -8.45 40.71
C ARG A 86 18.65 -9.60 41.48
N ILE A 87 19.41 -9.34 42.58
CA ILE A 87 19.95 -10.38 43.45
C ILE A 87 18.85 -11.05 44.26
N PHE A 88 17.87 -10.28 44.75
CA PHE A 88 16.76 -10.78 45.58
C PHE A 88 15.55 -11.26 44.81
N ALA A 89 15.38 -10.83 43.56
CA ALA A 89 14.28 -11.22 42.65
C ALA A 89 14.80 -11.52 41.24
N PRO A 90 15.44 -12.66 40.98
CA PRO A 90 16.10 -12.97 39.71
C PRO A 90 15.11 -13.09 38.52
N GLY A 91 13.80 -13.12 38.78
CA GLY A 91 12.75 -13.11 37.74
C GLY A 91 12.12 -11.72 37.47
N SER A 92 12.62 -10.66 38.13
CA SER A 92 12.07 -9.30 37.90
C SER A 92 12.69 -8.69 36.66
N ASP A 93 11.83 -8.07 35.85
CA ASP A 93 12.16 -7.39 34.57
C ASP A 93 12.79 -6.00 34.84
N VAL A 94 13.80 -5.94 35.68
CA VAL A 94 14.50 -4.70 36.04
C VAL A 94 15.57 -4.41 34.98
N SER A 95 15.39 -3.34 34.20
CA SER A 95 16.36 -2.87 33.21
C SER A 95 17.75 -2.62 33.83
N VAL A 96 18.80 -2.93 33.09
CA VAL A 96 20.18 -2.63 33.47
C VAL A 96 20.34 -1.12 33.62
N SER A 97 21.03 -0.65 34.64
CA SER A 97 21.39 0.76 34.76
C SER A 97 22.47 1.06 33.73
N THR A 98 22.05 1.63 32.57
CA THR A 98 22.91 2.03 31.47
C THR A 98 23.18 3.53 31.52
N GLN A 99 24.29 3.97 30.96
CA GLN A 99 24.59 5.40 30.78
C GLN A 99 23.74 6.03 29.70
N THR A 100 23.32 5.23 28.70
CA THR A 100 22.37 5.59 27.63
C THR A 100 20.98 5.03 27.96
N ALA A 101 19.93 5.78 27.71
CA ALA A 101 18.55 5.32 27.84
C ALA A 101 17.75 5.64 26.59
N PHE A 102 16.90 4.71 26.16
CA PHE A 102 15.94 4.91 25.08
C PHE A 102 14.69 5.58 25.65
N LEU A 103 14.30 6.74 25.08
CA LEU A 103 13.09 7.46 25.44
C LEU A 103 11.89 6.97 24.66
N SER A 104 12.10 6.75 23.35
CA SER A 104 11.06 6.28 22.43
C SER A 104 11.66 5.39 21.36
N VAL A 105 10.85 4.49 20.83
CA VAL A 105 11.13 3.71 19.61
C VAL A 105 9.85 3.71 18.78
N ASP A 106 9.94 4.25 17.59
CA ASP A 106 8.82 4.32 16.65
C ASP A 106 9.22 3.62 15.35
N PRO A 107 8.39 2.68 14.83
CA PRO A 107 7.03 2.36 15.23
C PRO A 107 6.91 1.25 16.32
N GLY A 108 8.00 0.67 16.81
CA GLY A 108 7.93 -0.47 17.73
C GLY A 108 7.38 -1.74 17.07
N ASP A 109 6.49 -2.46 17.75
CA ASP A 109 5.75 -3.57 17.14
C ASP A 109 4.78 -3.02 16.08
N THR A 110 4.89 -3.49 14.84
CA THR A 110 4.10 -2.91 13.74
C THR A 110 3.78 -3.93 12.65
N LYS A 111 2.84 -3.54 11.77
CA LYS A 111 2.47 -4.27 10.57
C LYS A 111 2.72 -3.37 9.35
N VAL A 112 3.47 -3.88 8.38
CA VAL A 112 3.77 -3.21 7.11
C VAL A 112 3.29 -4.06 5.94
N LEU A 113 3.09 -3.44 4.78
CA LEU A 113 2.77 -4.18 3.57
C LEU A 113 4.05 -4.74 2.94
N ALA A 114 3.93 -5.87 2.25
CA ALA A 114 5.05 -6.40 1.48
C ALA A 114 5.52 -5.38 0.44
N ARG A 115 6.85 -5.28 0.28
CA ARG A 115 7.56 -4.30 -0.56
C ARG A 115 7.52 -2.85 -0.04
N GLU A 116 7.05 -2.61 1.17
CA GLU A 116 7.24 -1.32 1.84
C GLU A 116 8.58 -1.26 2.58
N PHE A 117 9.08 -0.04 2.73
CA PHE A 117 10.26 0.25 3.55
C PHE A 117 9.81 0.57 4.98
N LEU A 118 10.52 0.04 5.97
CA LEU A 118 10.26 0.39 7.36
C LEU A 118 11.27 1.44 7.83
N THR A 119 10.78 2.61 8.17
CA THR A 119 11.57 3.64 8.82
C THR A 119 11.47 3.47 10.33
N VAL A 120 12.60 3.26 11.00
CA VAL A 120 12.68 3.16 12.46
C VAL A 120 13.39 4.38 13.01
N THR A 121 12.78 5.03 13.99
CA THR A 121 13.33 6.18 14.70
C THR A 121 13.40 5.91 16.20
N THR A 122 14.42 6.46 16.86
CA THR A 122 14.57 6.37 18.31
C THR A 122 15.12 7.67 18.87
N ASP A 123 14.63 8.04 20.05
CA ASP A 123 15.15 9.17 20.82
C ASP A 123 15.99 8.62 21.99
N LEU A 124 17.19 9.14 22.15
CA LEU A 124 18.12 8.76 23.22
C LEU A 124 18.23 9.84 24.29
N SER A 125 18.55 9.42 25.51
CA SER A 125 18.91 10.31 26.63
C SER A 125 20.11 9.78 27.37
N GLY A 126 20.75 10.67 28.17
CA GLY A 126 21.98 10.35 28.84
C GLY A 126 23.20 10.54 27.95
N GLU A 127 24.22 9.71 28.13
CA GLU A 127 25.45 9.71 27.33
C GLU A 127 25.15 9.02 25.98
N VAL A 128 25.46 9.73 24.88
CA VAL A 128 25.19 9.24 23.53
C VAL A 128 26.43 8.54 23.00
N PRO A 129 26.38 7.24 22.64
CA PRO A 129 27.52 6.54 22.07
C PRO A 129 27.79 6.99 20.63
N GLU A 130 29.00 6.76 20.14
CA GLU A 130 29.40 7.06 18.76
C GLU A 130 28.56 6.25 17.75
N ASP A 131 28.25 5.00 18.10
CA ASP A 131 27.51 4.07 17.24
C ASP A 131 26.14 3.72 17.82
N VAL A 132 25.09 3.97 17.05
CA VAL A 132 23.74 3.48 17.28
C VAL A 132 23.37 2.52 16.14
N THR A 133 23.07 1.28 16.48
CA THR A 133 22.87 0.22 15.48
C THR A 133 21.54 -0.48 15.71
N LEU A 134 20.78 -0.70 14.66
CA LEU A 134 19.62 -1.56 14.65
C LEU A 134 20.08 -2.97 14.22
N LEU A 135 19.77 -3.97 15.03
CA LEU A 135 19.98 -5.39 14.74
C LEU A 135 18.64 -6.01 14.36
N TYR A 136 18.57 -6.69 13.23
CA TYR A 136 17.34 -7.38 12.83
C TYR A 136 17.58 -8.86 12.49
N THR A 137 16.52 -9.65 12.70
CA THR A 137 16.49 -11.07 12.34
C THR A 137 15.24 -11.33 11.51
N THR A 138 15.41 -11.93 10.33
CA THR A 138 14.30 -12.29 9.44
C THR A 138 13.57 -13.54 9.91
N ALA A 139 12.29 -13.69 9.54
CA ALA A 139 11.46 -14.82 9.94
C ALA A 139 12.02 -16.18 9.46
N ASP A 140 12.69 -16.21 8.29
CA ASP A 140 13.36 -17.39 7.74
C ASP A 140 14.76 -17.63 8.32
N GLN A 141 15.22 -16.76 9.25
CA GLN A 141 16.54 -16.82 9.88
C GLN A 141 17.74 -16.78 8.91
N GLN A 142 17.55 -16.32 7.68
CA GLN A 142 18.66 -16.08 6.75
C GLN A 142 19.57 -14.95 7.23
N PHE A 143 18.98 -13.93 7.86
CA PHE A 143 19.68 -12.85 8.51
C PHE A 143 19.40 -12.91 10.01
N VAL A 144 20.43 -13.07 10.81
CA VAL A 144 20.35 -13.16 12.28
C VAL A 144 21.22 -12.06 12.87
N ASP A 145 20.60 -11.16 13.62
CA ASP A 145 21.26 -9.99 14.23
C ASP A 145 22.06 -9.15 13.20
N GLU A 146 21.56 -9.05 11.98
CA GLU A 146 22.17 -8.23 10.94
C GLU A 146 22.14 -6.76 11.33
N ALA A 147 23.28 -6.09 11.20
CA ALA A 147 23.50 -4.76 11.72
C ALA A 147 23.22 -3.66 10.68
N VAL A 148 22.32 -2.75 11.00
CA VAL A 148 22.06 -1.54 10.20
C VAL A 148 22.40 -0.30 11.02
N PRO A 149 23.40 0.50 10.59
CA PRO A 149 23.75 1.71 11.30
C PRO A 149 22.61 2.74 11.22
N MET A 150 22.28 3.33 12.37
CA MET A 150 21.32 4.43 12.46
C MET A 150 22.06 5.78 12.35
N ARG A 151 21.44 6.73 11.67
CA ARG A 151 22.00 8.08 11.49
C ARG A 151 21.21 9.06 12.32
N GLU A 152 21.91 10.00 12.95
CA GLU A 152 21.27 11.13 13.61
C GLU A 152 20.52 11.98 12.58
N VAL A 153 19.26 12.32 12.89
CA VAL A 153 18.39 13.07 11.96
C VAL A 153 18.83 14.51 11.88
N GLU A 154 19.18 15.08 13.03
CA GLU A 154 19.64 16.46 13.17
C GLU A 154 20.65 16.53 14.30
N ALA A 155 21.81 17.13 14.05
CA ALA A 155 22.92 17.19 15.00
C ALA A 155 22.48 17.79 16.35
N GLY A 156 22.69 17.05 17.42
CA GLY A 156 22.41 17.46 18.79
C GLY A 156 20.99 17.15 19.31
N LEU A 157 20.06 16.67 18.48
CA LEU A 157 18.71 16.27 18.92
C LEU A 157 18.66 14.89 19.54
N LYS A 158 19.74 14.09 19.43
CA LYS A 158 19.81 12.70 19.92
C LYS A 158 18.71 11.80 19.36
N ARG A 159 18.18 12.15 18.17
CA ARG A 159 17.19 11.40 17.40
C ARG A 159 17.87 10.67 16.26
N TYR A 160 17.75 9.34 16.24
CA TYR A 160 18.37 8.47 15.26
C TYR A 160 17.32 7.82 14.38
N ARG A 161 17.67 7.63 13.09
CA ARG A 161 16.81 7.00 12.09
C ARG A 161 17.59 5.99 11.26
N CYS A 162 16.95 4.89 10.93
CA CYS A 162 17.35 4.03 9.82
C CYS A 162 16.15 3.63 8.98
N ILE A 163 16.42 3.15 7.77
CA ILE A 163 15.41 2.63 6.84
C ILE A 163 15.78 1.19 6.51
N LEU A 164 14.94 0.26 6.93
CA LEU A 164 15.04 -1.14 6.56
C LEU A 164 14.45 -1.32 5.16
N LYS A 165 15.32 -1.59 4.19
CA LYS A 165 14.98 -1.71 2.76
C LYS A 165 14.71 -3.15 2.33
N GLY A 166 14.87 -4.12 3.24
CA GLY A 166 14.82 -5.54 2.91
C GLY A 166 16.02 -6.01 2.08
N ASN A 167 16.03 -7.29 1.75
CA ASN A 167 17.07 -7.88 0.92
C ASN A 167 16.93 -7.36 -0.53
N GLY A 168 18.04 -6.95 -1.15
CA GLY A 168 18.06 -6.40 -2.50
C GLY A 168 17.49 -4.97 -2.66
N GLY A 169 16.97 -4.35 -1.57
CA GLY A 169 16.44 -2.98 -1.64
C GLY A 169 15.02 -2.87 -2.19
N GLU A 170 14.30 -3.98 -2.32
CA GLU A 170 12.93 -4.04 -2.86
C GLU A 170 11.83 -3.91 -1.78
N GLY A 171 12.20 -3.54 -0.55
CA GLY A 171 11.30 -3.49 0.59
C GLY A 171 11.22 -4.81 1.38
N LEU A 172 10.42 -4.82 2.43
CA LEU A 172 10.26 -5.99 3.30
C LEU A 172 9.34 -7.01 2.63
N LEU A 173 9.84 -8.23 2.41
CA LEU A 173 9.07 -9.33 1.81
C LEU A 173 8.54 -10.32 2.85
N GLN A 174 9.11 -10.32 4.05
CA GLN A 174 8.76 -11.24 5.14
C GLN A 174 8.85 -10.54 6.50
N GLY A 175 8.20 -11.11 7.49
CA GLY A 175 8.28 -10.62 8.87
C GLY A 175 9.72 -10.64 9.40
N LEU A 176 10.00 -9.76 10.33
CA LEU A 176 11.28 -9.68 11.00
C LEU A 176 11.10 -9.25 12.46
N SER A 177 12.09 -9.50 13.26
CA SER A 177 12.21 -8.91 14.59
C SER A 177 13.45 -8.02 14.64
N TYR A 178 13.36 -6.90 15.38
CA TYR A 178 14.49 -6.00 15.52
C TYR A 178 14.64 -5.49 16.93
N ARG A 179 15.88 -5.08 17.28
CA ARG A 179 16.23 -4.38 18.50
C ARG A 179 17.27 -3.31 18.18
N ILE A 180 17.34 -2.28 19.00
CA ILE A 180 18.32 -1.20 18.82
C ILE A 180 19.34 -1.31 19.94
N VAL A 181 20.60 -1.17 19.56
CA VAL A 181 21.75 -1.19 20.49
C VAL A 181 22.45 0.17 20.39
N ALA A 182 22.71 0.76 21.55
CA ALA A 182 23.38 2.04 21.67
C ALA A 182 24.35 1.99 22.86
N GLY A 183 25.63 1.73 22.60
CA GLY A 183 26.65 1.53 23.63
C GLY A 183 26.33 0.38 24.57
N ASP A 184 26.09 0.67 25.86
CA ASP A 184 25.75 -0.32 26.88
C ASP A 184 24.23 -0.61 26.99
N ALA A 185 23.40 0.11 26.24
CA ALA A 185 21.94 -0.01 26.25
C ALA A 185 21.40 -0.81 25.05
N SER A 186 20.36 -1.59 25.29
CA SER A 186 19.61 -2.31 24.25
C SER A 186 18.12 -2.22 24.53
N THR A 187 17.33 -2.08 23.47
CA THR A 187 15.87 -2.13 23.60
C THR A 187 15.37 -3.57 23.77
N LYS A 188 14.10 -3.72 24.11
CA LYS A 188 13.39 -4.98 23.88
C LYS A 188 13.36 -5.31 22.38
N THR A 189 13.09 -6.57 22.07
CA THR A 189 12.86 -6.99 20.69
C THR A 189 11.45 -6.58 20.25
N TYR A 190 11.35 -5.95 19.09
CA TYR A 190 10.10 -5.58 18.42
C TYR A 190 9.85 -6.49 17.24
N ASN A 191 8.58 -6.80 16.98
CA ASN A 191 8.17 -7.67 15.91
C ASN A 191 7.50 -6.86 14.79
N VAL A 192 7.94 -7.09 13.57
CA VAL A 192 7.36 -6.52 12.35
C VAL A 192 6.69 -7.62 11.56
N THR A 193 5.38 -7.52 11.40
CA THR A 193 4.60 -8.46 10.59
C THR A 193 4.43 -7.88 9.19
N VAL A 194 4.81 -8.63 8.17
CA VAL A 194 4.61 -8.23 6.77
C VAL A 194 3.32 -8.86 6.26
N ALA A 195 2.39 -8.01 5.84
CA ALA A 195 1.14 -8.42 5.22
C ALA A 195 1.23 -8.33 3.70
N GLN A 196 0.59 -9.26 3.01
CA GLN A 196 0.42 -9.15 1.56
C GLN A 196 -0.47 -7.94 1.25
N PRO A 197 -0.13 -7.12 0.24
CA PRO A 197 -1.02 -6.06 -0.22
C PRO A 197 -2.25 -6.65 -0.94
N PRO A 198 -3.36 -5.88 -1.06
CA PRO A 198 -4.48 -6.28 -1.90
C PRO A 198 -4.03 -6.26 -3.35
N SER A 199 -3.92 -7.42 -4.00
CA SER A 199 -3.51 -7.55 -5.39
C SER A 199 -4.65 -8.09 -6.24
N ALA A 200 -4.92 -7.44 -7.38
CA ALA A 200 -5.95 -7.83 -8.32
C ALA A 200 -5.34 -8.54 -9.54
N THR A 201 -5.99 -9.64 -9.94
CA THR A 201 -5.69 -10.35 -11.19
C THR A 201 -6.88 -10.21 -12.12
N VAL A 202 -6.67 -9.73 -13.34
CA VAL A 202 -7.71 -9.65 -14.36
C VAL A 202 -7.96 -11.05 -14.90
N ASP A 203 -9.18 -11.54 -14.73
CA ASP A 203 -9.56 -12.91 -15.11
C ASP A 203 -10.21 -12.95 -16.48
N GLU A 204 -11.08 -11.96 -16.79
CA GLU A 204 -11.86 -11.94 -18.00
C GLU A 204 -12.01 -10.52 -18.54
N LEU A 205 -11.83 -10.37 -19.84
CA LEU A 205 -12.27 -9.23 -20.63
C LEU A 205 -13.45 -9.66 -21.47
N ARG A 206 -14.46 -8.78 -21.58
CA ARG A 206 -15.63 -9.02 -22.42
C ARG A 206 -15.88 -7.79 -23.26
N TYR A 207 -15.87 -7.95 -24.61
CA TYR A 207 -16.08 -6.91 -25.57
C TYR A 207 -17.48 -6.96 -26.14
N SER A 208 -18.22 -5.86 -26.04
CA SER A 208 -19.48 -5.65 -26.71
C SER A 208 -19.29 -4.52 -27.71
N PHE A 209 -19.19 -4.89 -28.98
CA PHE A 209 -18.97 -3.93 -30.08
C PHE A 209 -20.22 -3.07 -30.33
N PRO A 210 -20.06 -1.86 -30.86
CA PRO A 210 -21.17 -1.07 -31.37
C PRO A 210 -21.98 -1.84 -32.41
N ASP A 211 -23.32 -1.64 -32.42
CA ASP A 211 -24.23 -2.41 -33.27
C ASP A 211 -23.91 -2.30 -34.75
N TYR A 212 -23.38 -1.15 -35.23
CA TYR A 212 -23.06 -0.92 -36.63
C TYR A 212 -21.92 -1.80 -37.17
N MET A 213 -21.05 -2.34 -36.28
CA MET A 213 -19.97 -3.23 -36.69
C MET A 213 -20.46 -4.64 -37.00
N GLU A 214 -21.64 -5.03 -36.52
CA GLU A 214 -22.21 -6.37 -36.68
C GLU A 214 -21.30 -7.50 -36.19
N LEU A 215 -20.40 -7.20 -35.24
CA LEU A 215 -19.47 -8.16 -34.65
C LEU A 215 -20.09 -8.86 -33.45
N PRO A 216 -19.84 -10.19 -33.27
CA PRO A 216 -20.32 -10.92 -32.10
C PRO A 216 -19.58 -10.47 -30.84
N LEU A 217 -20.20 -10.73 -29.67
CA LEU A 217 -19.53 -10.55 -28.37
C LEU A 217 -18.26 -11.39 -28.33
N GLU A 218 -17.16 -10.77 -27.92
CA GLU A 218 -15.84 -11.41 -27.85
C GLU A 218 -15.33 -11.49 -26.41
N ARG A 219 -14.60 -12.55 -26.11
CA ARG A 219 -13.88 -12.76 -24.86
C ARG A 219 -12.43 -13.09 -25.17
N PRO A 220 -11.58 -12.08 -25.29
CA PRO A 220 -10.17 -12.31 -25.60
C PRO A 220 -9.46 -13.03 -24.45
N THR A 221 -8.42 -13.75 -24.80
CA THR A 221 -7.54 -14.38 -23.81
C THR A 221 -6.50 -13.38 -23.31
N GLY A 222 -6.29 -13.35 -21.99
CA GLY A 222 -5.32 -12.43 -21.36
C GLY A 222 -5.96 -11.15 -20.84
N SER A 223 -5.12 -10.24 -20.40
CA SER A 223 -5.51 -9.01 -19.71
C SER A 223 -5.17 -7.73 -20.47
N ASN A 224 -4.52 -7.84 -21.64
CA ASN A 224 -4.26 -6.70 -22.52
C ASN A 224 -5.50 -6.41 -23.38
N ILE A 225 -5.80 -5.16 -23.60
CA ILE A 225 -6.92 -4.71 -24.42
C ILE A 225 -6.42 -4.46 -25.83
N ASP A 226 -7.06 -5.10 -26.83
CA ASP A 226 -6.90 -4.83 -28.26
C ASP A 226 -8.29 -4.88 -28.90
N THR A 227 -8.84 -3.72 -29.25
CA THR A 227 -10.21 -3.62 -29.71
C THR A 227 -10.44 -2.36 -30.55
N TRP A 228 -11.67 -2.19 -31.05
CA TRP A 228 -12.11 -1.02 -31.80
C TRP A 228 -12.59 0.11 -30.90
N GLU A 229 -12.47 1.34 -31.37
CA GLU A 229 -13.04 2.51 -30.73
C GLU A 229 -14.55 2.32 -30.49
N GLY A 230 -15.04 2.76 -29.34
CA GLY A 230 -16.46 2.69 -29.00
C GLY A 230 -16.91 1.33 -28.44
N THR A 231 -16.05 0.31 -28.42
CA THR A 231 -16.35 -1.00 -27.82
C THR A 231 -16.61 -0.84 -26.31
N LYS A 232 -17.69 -1.41 -25.80
CA LYS A 232 -17.93 -1.50 -24.36
C LYS A 232 -17.17 -2.69 -23.80
N ILE A 233 -16.21 -2.42 -22.91
CA ILE A 233 -15.31 -3.39 -22.30
C ILE A 233 -15.74 -3.60 -20.86
N GLU A 234 -16.13 -4.84 -20.52
CA GLU A 234 -16.29 -5.27 -19.14
C GLU A 234 -15.00 -5.96 -18.70
N ILE A 235 -14.40 -5.48 -17.61
CA ILE A 235 -13.16 -5.97 -17.04
C ILE A 235 -13.51 -6.61 -15.70
N ALA A 236 -13.36 -7.93 -15.59
CA ALA A 236 -13.56 -8.69 -14.37
C ALA A 236 -12.23 -9.11 -13.78
N ALA A 237 -12.05 -8.89 -12.49
CA ALA A 237 -10.83 -9.25 -11.77
C ALA A 237 -11.14 -9.85 -10.40
N THR A 238 -10.28 -10.78 -9.97
CA THR A 238 -10.28 -11.37 -8.63
C THR A 238 -9.20 -10.73 -7.78
N VAL A 239 -9.50 -10.46 -6.52
CA VAL A 239 -8.58 -9.89 -5.55
C VAL A 239 -8.23 -10.93 -4.50
N ASN A 240 -6.95 -11.02 -4.11
CA ASN A 240 -6.44 -11.98 -3.13
C ASN A 240 -7.04 -11.84 -1.71
N MET A 241 -7.71 -10.72 -1.43
CA MET A 241 -8.36 -10.44 -0.15
C MET A 241 -9.57 -9.52 -0.33
N ALA A 242 -10.43 -9.42 0.69
CA ALA A 242 -11.59 -8.55 0.65
C ALA A 242 -11.18 -7.07 0.62
N VAL A 243 -11.71 -6.34 -0.37
CA VAL A 243 -11.48 -4.90 -0.57
C VAL A 243 -12.77 -4.11 -0.38
N GLU A 244 -12.63 -2.87 0.05
CA GLU A 244 -13.74 -1.92 0.18
C GLU A 244 -14.06 -1.23 -1.15
N SER A 245 -13.03 -0.95 -1.92
CA SER A 245 -13.18 -0.26 -3.21
C SER A 245 -12.11 -0.67 -4.20
N ALA A 246 -12.44 -0.59 -5.47
CA ALA A 246 -11.53 -0.78 -6.58
C ALA A 246 -11.77 0.25 -7.68
N LYS A 247 -10.71 0.57 -8.43
CA LYS A 247 -10.71 1.52 -9.53
C LYS A 247 -9.90 0.98 -10.70
N LEU A 248 -10.36 1.21 -11.91
CA LEU A 248 -9.53 1.19 -13.10
C LEU A 248 -8.82 2.53 -13.18
N GLN A 249 -7.52 2.51 -13.36
CA GLN A 249 -6.69 3.68 -13.59
C GLN A 249 -6.09 3.57 -14.99
N PHE A 250 -6.05 4.69 -15.72
CA PHE A 250 -5.58 4.76 -17.10
C PHE A 250 -4.43 5.75 -17.20
N SER A 251 -3.45 5.43 -18.07
CA SER A 251 -2.29 6.29 -18.31
C SER A 251 -1.84 6.19 -19.76
N ASP A 252 -1.24 7.25 -20.26
CA ASP A 252 -0.58 7.27 -21.56
C ASP A 252 0.85 6.69 -21.47
N GLU A 253 1.40 6.52 -20.25
CA GLU A 253 2.72 5.97 -19.96
C GLU A 253 2.62 4.77 -19.01
N ALA A 254 3.62 3.87 -19.07
CA ALA A 254 3.68 2.70 -18.18
C ALA A 254 3.84 3.07 -16.69
N GLU A 255 4.43 4.23 -16.42
CA GLU A 255 4.47 4.84 -15.09
C GLU A 255 3.24 5.70 -14.87
N PHE A 256 2.43 5.33 -13.86
CA PHE A 256 1.19 6.03 -13.58
C PHE A 256 1.44 7.29 -12.75
N PRO A 257 1.05 8.47 -13.25
CA PRO A 257 1.16 9.71 -12.49
C PRO A 257 0.22 9.68 -11.28
N ALA A 258 0.51 10.55 -10.30
CA ALA A 258 -0.31 10.68 -9.09
C ALA A 258 -1.78 11.06 -9.38
N ARG A 259 -2.02 11.72 -10.51
CA ARG A 259 -3.36 12.04 -11.05
C ARG A 259 -3.48 11.42 -12.42
N CYS A 260 -4.34 10.43 -12.56
CA CYS A 260 -4.68 9.76 -13.81
C CYS A 260 -6.20 9.66 -13.96
N GLU A 261 -6.66 9.32 -15.15
CA GLU A 261 -8.08 9.02 -15.37
C GLU A 261 -8.48 7.78 -14.57
N GLU A 262 -9.62 7.84 -13.86
CA GLU A 262 -10.08 6.78 -12.98
C GLU A 262 -11.55 6.44 -13.20
N ILE A 263 -11.87 5.15 -13.22
CA ILE A 263 -13.24 4.64 -13.25
C ILE A 263 -13.46 3.73 -12.04
N ARG A 264 -14.52 3.96 -11.29
CA ARG A 264 -14.89 3.09 -10.16
C ARG A 264 -15.36 1.74 -10.65
N MET A 265 -14.89 0.68 -10.02
CA MET A 265 -15.35 -0.68 -10.23
C MET A 265 -16.41 -1.06 -9.19
N LYS A 266 -17.31 -1.97 -9.56
CA LYS A 266 -18.24 -2.61 -8.63
C LYS A 266 -17.50 -3.71 -7.87
N VAL A 267 -17.68 -3.74 -6.55
CA VAL A 267 -17.14 -4.79 -5.67
C VAL A 267 -18.24 -5.80 -5.39
N GLY A 268 -17.96 -7.06 -5.62
CA GLY A 268 -18.85 -8.20 -5.43
C GLY A 268 -18.18 -9.35 -4.69
N GLY A 269 -18.82 -10.51 -4.62
CA GLY A 269 -18.22 -11.73 -4.10
C GLY A 269 -17.65 -11.62 -2.68
N GLY A 270 -18.29 -10.86 -1.78
CA GLY A 270 -17.75 -10.65 -0.43
C GLY A 270 -16.50 -9.76 -0.37
N GLY A 271 -16.24 -8.97 -1.41
CA GLY A 271 -15.09 -8.08 -1.51
C GLY A 271 -13.90 -8.63 -2.31
N THR A 272 -14.02 -9.85 -2.85
CA THR A 272 -12.92 -10.53 -3.57
C THR A 272 -13.05 -10.50 -5.08
N THR A 273 -14.17 -10.00 -5.62
CA THR A 273 -14.36 -9.82 -7.06
C THR A 273 -14.66 -8.37 -7.38
N VAL A 274 -14.12 -7.86 -8.47
CA VAL A 274 -14.34 -6.49 -8.91
C VAL A 274 -14.64 -6.47 -10.41
N THR A 275 -15.60 -5.64 -10.82
CA THR A 275 -16.01 -5.52 -12.22
C THR A 275 -16.07 -4.05 -12.61
N GLY A 276 -15.39 -3.69 -13.68
CA GLY A 276 -15.38 -2.34 -14.27
C GLY A 276 -15.93 -2.34 -15.69
N LEU A 277 -16.52 -1.22 -16.08
CA LEU A 277 -16.98 -0.96 -17.44
C LEU A 277 -16.22 0.24 -17.99
N TRP A 278 -15.64 0.09 -19.16
CA TRP A 278 -14.95 1.16 -19.88
C TRP A 278 -15.33 1.14 -21.37
N GLN A 279 -15.36 2.32 -21.97
CA GLN A 279 -15.60 2.50 -23.39
C GLN A 279 -14.55 3.46 -23.95
N PRO A 280 -13.55 2.95 -24.69
CA PRO A 280 -12.52 3.79 -25.28
C PRO A 280 -13.10 4.68 -26.37
N ILE A 281 -12.77 5.96 -26.29
CA ILE A 281 -13.01 6.95 -27.33
C ILE A 281 -11.66 7.62 -27.61
N ILE A 282 -11.27 7.67 -28.86
CA ILE A 282 -10.06 8.35 -29.31
C ILE A 282 -10.27 9.85 -29.18
N ARG A 283 -9.33 10.55 -28.56
CA ARG A 283 -9.37 12.00 -28.36
C ARG A 283 -9.21 12.73 -29.70
N GLU A 284 -9.55 14.00 -29.76
CA GLU A 284 -9.46 14.82 -30.98
C GLU A 284 -8.03 14.91 -31.56
N ASP A 285 -7.02 14.78 -30.70
CA ASP A 285 -5.59 14.75 -31.06
C ASP A 285 -5.10 13.37 -31.52
N GLY A 286 -6.01 12.37 -31.61
CA GLY A 286 -5.70 11.00 -31.99
C GLY A 286 -5.11 10.14 -30.86
N THR A 287 -5.02 10.65 -29.64
CA THR A 287 -4.47 9.92 -28.49
C THR A 287 -5.55 9.14 -27.73
N TYR A 288 -5.13 8.12 -27.02
CA TYR A 288 -5.94 7.34 -26.07
C TYR A 288 -5.01 6.76 -24.99
N PRO A 289 -5.52 6.35 -23.80
CA PRO A 289 -4.68 5.73 -22.78
C PRO A 289 -4.02 4.45 -23.29
N GLN A 290 -2.70 4.35 -23.13
CA GLN A 290 -1.90 3.21 -23.60
C GLN A 290 -1.84 2.07 -22.58
N PHE A 291 -2.15 2.35 -21.32
CA PHE A 291 -2.04 1.41 -20.22
C PHE A 291 -3.20 1.56 -19.25
N TYR A 292 -3.57 0.43 -18.62
CA TYR A 292 -4.48 0.43 -17.49
C TYR A 292 -3.97 -0.49 -16.38
N ARG A 293 -4.47 -0.26 -15.18
CA ARG A 293 -4.26 -1.11 -14.01
C ARG A 293 -5.49 -1.10 -13.11
N VAL A 294 -5.60 -2.14 -12.28
CA VAL A 294 -6.65 -2.26 -11.26
C VAL A 294 -6.05 -1.87 -9.91
N GLN A 295 -6.52 -0.78 -9.33
CA GLN A 295 -6.08 -0.33 -8.00
C GLN A 295 -7.17 -0.65 -6.99
N CYS A 296 -6.84 -1.52 -6.03
CA CYS A 296 -7.73 -1.93 -4.94
C CYS A 296 -7.37 -1.23 -3.63
N ARG A 297 -8.37 -1.07 -2.76
CA ARG A 297 -8.19 -0.52 -1.41
C ARG A 297 -8.99 -1.33 -0.39
N THR A 298 -8.32 -1.75 0.70
CA THR A 298 -8.95 -2.42 1.84
C THR A 298 -9.65 -1.42 2.76
N LYS A 299 -10.47 -1.91 3.71
CA LYS A 299 -11.10 -1.07 4.75
C LYS A 299 -10.09 -0.34 5.62
N ASP A 300 -8.94 -0.95 5.86
CA ASP A 300 -7.85 -0.36 6.64
C ASP A 300 -7.01 0.65 5.82
N GLY A 301 -7.41 0.90 4.57
CA GLY A 301 -6.77 1.87 3.69
C GLY A 301 -5.56 1.33 2.92
N ALA A 302 -5.19 0.06 3.09
CA ALA A 302 -4.07 -0.54 2.37
C ALA A 302 -4.37 -0.64 0.87
N THR A 303 -3.36 -0.38 0.06
CA THR A 303 -3.41 -0.42 -1.41
C THR A 303 -2.24 -1.23 -1.96
N ASP A 304 -2.34 -1.70 -3.19
CA ASP A 304 -1.20 -2.33 -3.87
C ASP A 304 -0.16 -1.26 -4.24
N PRO A 305 1.08 -1.34 -3.76
CA PRO A 305 2.13 -0.40 -4.13
C PRO A 305 2.61 -0.59 -5.57
N THR A 306 2.42 -1.79 -6.16
CA THR A 306 2.88 -2.15 -7.51
C THR A 306 1.84 -2.96 -8.28
N PRO A 307 0.66 -2.36 -8.62
CA PRO A 307 -0.38 -3.07 -9.35
C PRO A 307 0.11 -3.50 -10.74
N ALA A 308 -0.36 -4.65 -11.22
CA ALA A 308 -0.06 -5.12 -12.55
C ALA A 308 -0.55 -4.12 -13.61
N VAL A 309 0.32 -3.80 -14.57
CA VAL A 309 0.05 -2.87 -15.67
C VAL A 309 -0.22 -3.67 -16.92
N HIS A 310 -1.30 -3.29 -17.64
CA HIS A 310 -1.76 -3.94 -18.87
C HIS A 310 -1.78 -2.92 -20.00
N SER A 311 -1.44 -3.36 -21.21
CA SER A 311 -1.43 -2.52 -22.40
C SER A 311 -2.81 -2.37 -23.00
N ILE A 312 -3.01 -1.25 -23.69
CA ILE A 312 -4.22 -0.92 -24.44
C ILE A 312 -3.84 -0.59 -25.87
N GLN A 313 -4.52 -1.21 -26.82
CA GLN A 313 -4.46 -0.89 -28.25
C GLN A 313 -5.88 -0.66 -28.75
N ILE A 314 -6.16 0.53 -29.28
CA ILE A 314 -7.45 0.89 -29.84
C ILE A 314 -7.28 1.14 -31.33
N ARG A 315 -8.10 0.44 -32.13
CA ARG A 315 -8.17 0.63 -33.58
C ARG A 315 -9.24 1.68 -33.86
N PRO A 316 -8.92 2.75 -34.59
CA PRO A 316 -9.94 3.70 -35.06
C PRO A 316 -10.79 3.04 -36.13
N ASP A 317 -12.01 3.52 -36.29
CA ASP A 317 -12.84 3.27 -37.45
C ASP A 317 -12.33 4.15 -38.61
N GLU A 318 -11.89 3.55 -39.70
CA GLU A 318 -11.27 4.23 -40.82
C GLU A 318 -12.36 4.98 -41.65
N LYS A 319 -11.92 6.04 -42.34
CA LYS A 319 -12.82 6.80 -43.20
C LYS A 319 -13.08 6.04 -44.50
N PRO A 320 -14.28 6.13 -45.07
CA PRO A 320 -14.54 5.51 -46.35
C PRO A 320 -13.70 6.15 -47.46
N ASP A 321 -13.31 5.36 -48.45
CA ASP A 321 -12.68 5.83 -49.67
C ASP A 321 -13.73 6.19 -50.69
N VAL A 322 -13.49 7.29 -51.41
CA VAL A 322 -14.38 7.70 -52.51
C VAL A 322 -13.61 8.29 -53.68
N SER A 323 -13.91 7.86 -54.87
CA SER A 323 -13.26 8.33 -56.11
C SER A 323 -14.22 8.52 -57.24
N THR A 324 -13.92 9.47 -58.12
CA THR A 324 -14.68 9.68 -59.37
C THR A 324 -14.00 8.90 -60.49
N LEU A 325 -14.73 7.97 -61.09
CA LEU A 325 -14.24 7.19 -62.23
C LEU A 325 -14.56 7.89 -63.55
N GLN A 326 -15.73 8.56 -63.63
CA GLN A 326 -16.18 9.38 -64.75
C GLN A 326 -17.01 10.57 -64.26
N PRO A 327 -16.81 11.80 -64.80
CA PRO A 327 -15.70 12.16 -65.70
C PRO A 327 -14.38 12.24 -64.97
N ARG A 328 -13.26 12.12 -65.70
CA ARG A 328 -11.90 12.12 -65.08
C ARG A 328 -11.34 13.53 -64.79
N GLY A 329 -12.06 14.55 -65.18
CA GLY A 329 -11.63 15.94 -65.00
C GLY A 329 -12.72 16.93 -65.36
N ASP A 330 -12.38 18.19 -65.38
CA ASP A 330 -13.27 19.27 -65.78
C ASP A 330 -13.66 19.09 -67.27
N MET A 331 -14.91 19.44 -67.62
CA MET A 331 -15.42 19.31 -68.96
C MET A 331 -16.41 20.42 -69.30
N GLU A 332 -16.55 20.65 -70.61
CA GLU A 332 -17.59 21.54 -71.19
C GLU A 332 -18.85 20.73 -71.40
N VAL A 333 -20.01 21.30 -71.07
CA VAL A 333 -21.33 20.64 -71.19
C VAL A 333 -22.34 21.58 -71.75
N ALA A 334 -23.25 21.09 -72.56
CA ALA A 334 -24.40 21.90 -73.06
C ALA A 334 -25.37 22.18 -71.90
N ALA A 335 -26.05 23.28 -71.89
CA ALA A 335 -27.02 23.67 -70.85
C ALA A 335 -28.20 22.68 -70.71
N ASN A 336 -28.46 21.87 -71.68
CA ASN A 336 -29.54 20.84 -71.72
C ASN A 336 -28.94 19.40 -71.61
N ALA A 337 -27.70 19.27 -71.33
CA ALA A 337 -27.02 17.92 -71.25
C ALA A 337 -27.38 17.15 -69.99
N THR A 338 -27.42 15.83 -70.17
CA THR A 338 -27.35 14.87 -69.00
C THR A 338 -26.00 14.25 -69.01
N VAL A 339 -25.27 14.37 -67.86
CA VAL A 339 -23.92 13.92 -67.72
C VAL A 339 -23.88 12.70 -66.81
N PRO A 340 -23.37 11.53 -67.28
CA PRO A 340 -23.22 10.37 -66.43
C PRO A 340 -22.03 10.55 -65.47
N LEU A 341 -22.28 10.40 -64.17
CA LEU A 341 -21.30 10.42 -63.11
C LEU A 341 -21.12 8.99 -62.61
N LEU A 342 -19.91 8.43 -62.74
CA LEU A 342 -19.58 7.14 -62.18
C LEU A 342 -18.65 7.34 -60.99
N ILE A 343 -19.13 7.00 -59.79
CA ILE A 343 -18.46 7.18 -58.53
C ILE A 343 -18.25 5.83 -57.90
N ASN A 344 -17.02 5.54 -57.43
CA ASN A 344 -16.70 4.37 -56.63
C ASN A 344 -16.53 4.81 -55.19
N ALA A 345 -17.21 4.15 -54.26
CA ALA A 345 -17.06 4.34 -52.83
C ALA A 345 -16.86 2.98 -52.19
N SER A 346 -15.96 2.89 -51.17
CA SER A 346 -15.70 1.69 -50.40
C SER A 346 -15.40 2.06 -48.97
N ASP A 347 -15.69 1.15 -48.09
CA ASP A 347 -15.33 1.23 -46.65
C ASP A 347 -14.31 0.13 -46.37
N PRO A 348 -13.12 0.47 -45.81
CA PRO A 348 -12.04 -0.51 -45.65
C PRO A 348 -12.27 -1.53 -44.52
N ASP A 349 -13.07 -1.19 -43.51
CA ASP A 349 -13.24 -2.01 -42.30
C ASP A 349 -14.70 -2.40 -42.02
N PHE A 350 -15.71 -1.53 -42.37
CA PHE A 350 -17.10 -1.86 -42.11
C PHE A 350 -17.99 -1.63 -43.37
N ARG A 351 -18.92 -0.71 -43.32
CA ARG A 351 -19.90 -0.54 -44.40
C ARG A 351 -20.19 0.91 -44.71
N LEU A 352 -20.46 1.19 -45.95
CA LEU A 352 -21.03 2.47 -46.40
C LEU A 352 -22.44 2.63 -45.89
N SER A 353 -22.84 3.86 -45.53
CA SER A 353 -24.25 4.22 -45.28
C SER A 353 -24.87 4.98 -46.41
N ARG A 354 -24.14 5.89 -47.02
CA ARG A 354 -24.65 6.72 -48.12
C ARG A 354 -23.55 7.38 -48.94
N VAL A 355 -23.84 7.69 -50.18
CA VAL A 355 -23.05 8.59 -51.02
C VAL A 355 -23.90 9.81 -51.40
N VAL A 356 -23.34 11.00 -51.20
CA VAL A 356 -24.05 12.28 -51.40
C VAL A 356 -23.31 13.08 -52.45
N LEU A 357 -24.03 13.53 -53.46
CA LEU A 357 -23.51 14.44 -54.45
C LEU A 357 -23.73 15.89 -54.01
N GLN A 358 -22.64 16.63 -53.88
CA GLN A 358 -22.62 18.05 -53.58
C GLN A 358 -22.43 18.85 -54.85
N ILE A 359 -23.24 19.89 -55.04
CA ILE A 359 -23.25 20.72 -56.27
C ILE A 359 -23.28 22.19 -55.89
N LYS A 360 -22.46 22.99 -56.58
CA LYS A 360 -22.48 24.47 -56.50
C LYS A 360 -22.62 25.05 -57.90
N ASN A 361 -23.50 26.02 -58.05
CA ASN A 361 -23.54 26.87 -59.25
C ASN A 361 -22.97 28.25 -58.90
N GLY A 362 -21.75 28.53 -59.37
CA GLY A 362 -20.97 29.68 -58.94
C GLY A 362 -20.74 29.70 -57.42
N THR A 363 -21.28 30.70 -56.72
CA THR A 363 -21.22 30.81 -55.25
C THR A 363 -22.37 30.16 -54.52
N GLN A 364 -23.46 29.79 -55.22
CA GLN A 364 -24.67 29.19 -54.64
C GLN A 364 -24.48 27.68 -54.43
N THR A 365 -24.59 27.21 -53.22
CA THR A 365 -24.65 25.78 -52.90
C THR A 365 -26.08 25.29 -53.12
N LEU A 366 -26.22 24.23 -53.90
CA LEU A 366 -27.50 23.57 -54.13
C LEU A 366 -27.77 22.53 -53.06
N THR A 367 -29.02 22.08 -52.93
CA THR A 367 -29.38 21.03 -52.00
C THR A 367 -28.61 19.74 -52.32
N PRO A 368 -27.91 19.13 -51.36
CA PRO A 368 -27.20 17.88 -51.56
C PRO A 368 -28.15 16.76 -52.04
N ARG A 369 -27.69 15.93 -52.98
CA ARG A 369 -28.47 14.81 -53.52
C ARG A 369 -27.90 13.49 -53.00
N VAL A 370 -28.67 12.69 -52.30
CA VAL A 370 -28.29 11.32 -51.91
C VAL A 370 -28.42 10.47 -53.17
N ILE A 371 -27.30 9.92 -53.65
CA ILE A 371 -27.21 9.09 -54.86
C ILE A 371 -27.08 7.60 -54.56
N TYR A 372 -26.79 7.26 -53.32
CA TYR A 372 -26.76 5.88 -52.80
C TYR A 372 -27.11 5.89 -51.33
N THR A 373 -27.87 4.88 -50.90
CA THR A 373 -28.11 4.51 -49.49
C THR A 373 -28.09 2.99 -49.41
N GLY A 374 -27.31 2.46 -48.53
CA GLY A 374 -27.18 1.01 -48.38
C GLY A 374 -26.23 0.62 -47.24
N ALA A 375 -25.78 -0.60 -47.26
CA ALA A 375 -24.87 -1.18 -46.26
C ALA A 375 -23.82 -2.08 -46.98
N ASP A 376 -23.39 -1.67 -48.18
CA ASP A 376 -22.37 -2.39 -48.94
C ASP A 376 -20.96 -1.97 -48.50
N VAL A 377 -19.99 -2.88 -48.60
CA VAL A 377 -18.58 -2.59 -48.37
C VAL A 377 -17.99 -1.75 -49.50
N GLU A 378 -18.39 -2.05 -50.72
CA GLU A 378 -18.01 -1.31 -51.93
C GLU A 378 -19.22 -1.12 -52.85
N GLN A 379 -19.35 0.08 -53.36
CA GLN A 379 -20.45 0.40 -54.28
C GLN A 379 -19.97 1.31 -55.41
N ARG A 380 -20.34 0.93 -56.66
CA ARG A 380 -20.21 1.79 -57.85
C ARG A 380 -21.55 2.41 -58.15
N VAL A 381 -21.63 3.72 -58.07
CA VAL A 381 -22.87 4.49 -58.29
C VAL A 381 -22.79 5.17 -59.65
N LEU A 382 -23.69 4.81 -60.54
CA LEU A 382 -23.94 5.55 -61.77
C LEU A 382 -25.11 6.52 -61.53
N HIS A 383 -24.85 7.80 -61.64
CA HIS A 383 -25.86 8.86 -61.47
C HIS A 383 -25.87 9.76 -62.71
N GLU A 384 -27.04 9.98 -63.28
CA GLU A 384 -27.20 10.89 -64.37
C GLU A 384 -27.54 12.30 -63.86
N LEU A 385 -26.62 13.24 -64.07
CA LEU A 385 -26.77 14.62 -63.64
C LEU A 385 -27.41 15.45 -64.80
N ASP A 386 -28.65 15.87 -64.62
CA ASP A 386 -29.33 16.76 -65.49
C ASP A 386 -28.90 18.21 -65.25
N ILE A 387 -28.17 18.81 -66.20
CA ILE A 387 -27.67 20.19 -66.13
C ILE A 387 -28.84 21.22 -66.27
N ALA A 388 -29.85 20.93 -67.09
CA ALA A 388 -31.02 21.80 -67.20
C ALA A 388 -31.77 21.93 -65.86
N GLY A 389 -31.88 20.83 -65.11
CA GLY A 389 -32.49 20.80 -63.77
C GLY A 389 -31.75 21.61 -62.69
N LEU A 390 -30.54 22.09 -62.98
CA LEU A 390 -29.75 22.96 -62.08
C LEU A 390 -30.01 24.46 -62.37
N ASN A 391 -30.86 24.79 -63.32
CA ASN A 391 -31.11 26.15 -63.82
C ASN A 391 -29.83 26.90 -64.24
N ALA A 392 -28.89 26.17 -64.79
CA ALA A 392 -27.60 26.70 -65.23
C ALA A 392 -27.75 27.42 -66.59
N LYS A 393 -27.06 28.53 -66.71
CA LYS A 393 -27.06 29.36 -67.98
C LYS A 393 -25.70 29.17 -68.66
N PRO A 394 -25.67 29.37 -69.97
CA PRO A 394 -24.42 29.46 -70.71
C PRO A 394 -23.44 30.44 -70.01
N GLY A 395 -22.20 30.01 -69.77
CA GLY A 395 -21.15 30.71 -68.99
C GLY A 395 -21.10 30.40 -67.54
N ASP A 396 -22.06 29.70 -66.95
CA ASP A 396 -22.01 29.26 -65.56
C ASP A 396 -20.99 28.16 -65.40
N VAL A 397 -20.40 28.12 -64.21
CA VAL A 397 -19.43 27.07 -63.74
C VAL A 397 -20.06 26.29 -62.61
N ILE A 398 -20.42 25.05 -62.89
CA ILE A 398 -20.96 24.10 -61.91
C ILE A 398 -19.81 23.34 -61.29
N THR A 399 -19.62 23.49 -59.99
CA THR A 399 -18.63 22.71 -59.21
C THR A 399 -19.35 21.60 -58.48
N TRP A 400 -18.89 20.38 -58.59
CA TRP A 400 -19.45 19.23 -57.91
C TRP A 400 -18.40 18.30 -57.35
N TRP A 401 -18.79 17.52 -56.32
CA TRP A 401 -17.98 16.45 -55.69
C TRP A 401 -18.93 15.45 -55.05
N ALA A 402 -18.44 14.24 -54.81
CA ALA A 402 -19.13 13.21 -54.07
C ALA A 402 -18.58 13.09 -52.67
N GLU A 403 -19.41 12.85 -51.68
CA GLU A 403 -19.08 12.55 -50.30
C GLU A 403 -19.60 11.17 -49.97
N ALA A 404 -18.70 10.25 -49.56
CA ALA A 404 -19.09 8.97 -48.99
C ALA A 404 -19.13 9.07 -47.48
N HIS A 405 -20.12 8.44 -46.88
CA HIS A 405 -20.30 8.32 -45.46
C HIS A 405 -20.35 6.84 -45.08
N ASP A 406 -19.65 6.45 -44.04
CA ASP A 406 -19.76 5.11 -43.44
C ASP A 406 -21.01 4.98 -42.55
N ASN A 407 -21.15 3.81 -41.92
CA ASN A 407 -22.25 3.52 -41.01
C ASN A 407 -21.88 3.76 -39.56
N ARG A 408 -20.73 4.38 -39.23
CA ARG A 408 -20.26 4.62 -37.87
C ARG A 408 -21.32 5.33 -37.04
N ARG A 409 -21.61 4.69 -35.86
CA ARG A 409 -22.58 5.22 -34.90
C ARG A 409 -22.20 4.73 -33.50
N VAL A 410 -21.49 5.56 -32.76
CA VAL A 410 -21.08 5.25 -31.41
C VAL A 410 -21.78 6.16 -30.42
N GLU A 411 -22.57 5.57 -29.53
CA GLU A 411 -23.16 6.28 -28.41
C GLU A 411 -22.17 6.19 -27.22
N THR A 412 -21.66 7.34 -26.80
CA THR A 412 -20.76 7.44 -25.68
C THR A 412 -21.50 7.33 -24.33
N ALA A 413 -20.78 7.05 -23.24
CA ALA A 413 -21.35 7.03 -21.89
C ALA A 413 -22.00 8.37 -21.49
N SER A 414 -21.57 9.49 -22.07
CA SER A 414 -22.18 10.82 -21.92
C SER A 414 -23.38 11.07 -22.82
N ARG A 415 -23.85 10.05 -23.58
CA ARG A 415 -24.91 10.11 -24.59
C ARG A 415 -24.61 11.04 -25.78
N THR A 416 -23.33 11.33 -25.99
CA THR A 416 -22.90 12.00 -27.22
C THR A 416 -22.81 10.96 -28.32
N LEU A 417 -23.42 11.24 -29.48
CA LEU A 417 -23.32 10.40 -30.68
C LEU A 417 -22.07 10.83 -31.44
N LEU A 418 -21.15 9.91 -31.72
CA LEU A 418 -20.11 10.13 -32.71
C LEU A 418 -20.71 9.89 -34.10
N ASP A 419 -20.61 10.90 -34.96
CA ASP A 419 -21.16 10.86 -36.31
C ASP A 419 -20.34 9.95 -37.24
N ALA A 420 -20.97 9.57 -38.36
CA ALA A 420 -20.34 8.84 -39.43
C ALA A 420 -19.10 9.54 -39.95
N ASN A 421 -18.03 8.77 -40.21
CA ASN A 421 -16.87 9.29 -40.91
C ASN A 421 -17.26 9.62 -42.37
N ARG A 422 -16.54 10.55 -42.97
CA ARG A 422 -16.78 10.97 -44.35
C ARG A 422 -15.49 11.27 -45.08
N SER A 423 -15.52 11.00 -46.35
CA SER A 423 -14.50 11.41 -47.33
C SER A 423 -15.13 12.04 -48.55
N SER A 424 -14.34 12.83 -49.25
CA SER A 424 -14.83 13.56 -50.42
C SER A 424 -13.90 13.35 -51.61
N THR A 425 -14.47 13.26 -52.80
CA THR A 425 -13.70 13.33 -54.04
C THR A 425 -13.08 14.72 -54.24
N PRO A 426 -12.08 14.87 -55.09
CA PRO A 426 -11.70 16.16 -55.64
C PRO A 426 -12.89 16.85 -56.29
N ARG A 427 -12.89 18.18 -56.20
CA ARG A 427 -13.96 18.99 -56.87
C ARG A 427 -13.69 19.10 -58.37
N LEU A 428 -14.66 18.74 -59.15
CA LEU A 428 -14.64 18.85 -60.60
C LEU A 428 -15.63 19.96 -61.08
N LYS A 429 -15.39 20.47 -62.26
CA LYS A 429 -16.16 21.58 -62.83
C LYS A 429 -16.77 21.21 -64.18
N PHE A 430 -18.01 21.66 -64.37
CA PHE A 430 -18.65 21.70 -65.65
C PHE A 430 -18.80 23.18 -66.11
N ILE A 431 -18.27 23.49 -67.27
CA ILE A 431 -18.41 24.80 -67.90
C ILE A 431 -19.57 24.70 -68.85
N VAL A 432 -20.65 25.46 -68.57
CA VAL A 432 -21.89 25.39 -69.38
C VAL A 432 -21.71 26.17 -70.65
N GLN A 433 -21.84 25.46 -71.75
CA GLN A 433 -21.85 26.07 -73.11
C GLN A 433 -23.23 26.36 -73.56
N ALA A 434 -23.35 27.20 -74.65
CA ALA A 434 -24.60 27.57 -75.24
C ALA A 434 -25.33 26.37 -75.90
#